data_25b4e741b25902b4afe5e5ee9cdbc320
#
_entry.id   25b4e741b25902b4afe5e5ee9cdbc320
#
_cell.length_a   1.000
_cell.length_b   1.000
_cell.length_c   1.000
_cell.angle_alpha   90.00
_cell.angle_beta   90.00
_cell.angle_gamma   90.00
#
_symmetry.space_group_name_H-M   'P 1'
#
loop_
_entity.id
_entity.type
_entity.pdbx_description
1 polymer ?
#
loop_
_entity_poly.entity_id
_entity_poly.type
_entity_poly.pdbx_seq_one_letter_code
_entity_poly.pdbx_strand_id
1 'polypeptide(L)'
;MRLIARPLTAEAFAHFGEVLEAPGTPGRAYFDRALANRHPAASPSLSIVAKEPLPALPLRSAVMERHPFSSQSFVPLDAGRWLAVVAPRAADGGPDMARARAFLARGDQGVTYGVCVWHHPFTVLDRLARFAVVMWRDGTAADDEFVEVPAFEVHLPD
;
A
#
# COMPACT_ATOMS: atom_id res chain seq x y z
N MET A 1 16.96 10.31 -0.16
CA MET A 1 16.45 10.21 -1.55
C MET A 1 15.14 10.97 -1.65
N ARG A 2 14.86 11.64 -2.79
CA ARG A 2 13.61 12.39 -3.01
C ARG A 2 12.73 11.68 -4.02
N LEU A 3 11.47 11.43 -3.66
CA LEU A 3 10.42 10.89 -4.51
C LEU A 3 9.38 12.00 -4.75
N ILE A 4 8.88 12.10 -5.98
CA ILE A 4 7.71 12.92 -6.29
C ILE A 4 6.54 11.97 -6.51
N ALA A 5 5.47 12.15 -5.75
CA ALA A 5 4.27 11.34 -5.88
C ALA A 5 3.62 11.59 -7.25
N ARG A 6 3.21 10.52 -7.91
CA ARG A 6 2.46 10.57 -9.18
C ARG A 6 1.03 10.14 -8.93
N PRO A 7 0.06 10.52 -9.76
CA PRO A 7 -1.29 10.01 -9.63
C PRO A 7 -1.31 8.48 -9.60
N LEU A 8 -2.11 7.90 -8.71
CA LEU A 8 -2.31 6.46 -8.65
C LEU A 8 -3.18 6.04 -9.84
N THR A 9 -2.64 5.19 -10.73
CA THR A 9 -3.38 4.60 -11.85
C THR A 9 -3.19 3.10 -11.89
N ALA A 10 -4.16 2.37 -12.41
CA ALA A 10 -4.10 0.92 -12.53
C ALA A 10 -2.87 0.46 -13.34
N GLU A 11 -2.54 1.17 -14.42
CA GLU A 11 -1.38 0.87 -15.28
C GLU A 11 -0.05 1.07 -14.53
N ALA A 12 0.12 2.22 -13.87
CA ALA A 12 1.37 2.55 -13.19
C ALA A 12 1.63 1.66 -11.95
N PHE A 13 0.56 1.17 -11.32
CA PHE A 13 0.60 0.32 -10.13
C PHE A 13 0.63 -1.18 -10.45
N ALA A 14 0.41 -1.59 -11.69
CA ALA A 14 0.19 -2.99 -12.09
C ALA A 14 1.27 -3.99 -11.63
N HIS A 15 2.54 -3.56 -11.52
CA HIS A 15 3.64 -4.40 -11.04
C HIS A 15 3.64 -4.63 -9.52
N PHE A 16 2.90 -3.82 -8.77
CA PHE A 16 2.86 -3.87 -7.31
C PHE A 16 1.56 -4.47 -6.78
N GLY A 17 0.55 -4.56 -7.64
CA GLY A 17 -0.75 -5.03 -7.22
C GLY A 17 -1.88 -4.51 -8.09
N GLU A 18 -2.97 -4.14 -7.47
CA GLU A 18 -4.21 -3.73 -8.11
C GLU A 18 -4.76 -2.45 -7.48
N VAL A 19 -5.22 -1.51 -8.31
CA VAL A 19 -5.96 -0.33 -7.83
C VAL A 19 -7.44 -0.70 -7.76
N LEU A 20 -8.06 -0.37 -6.63
CA LEU A 20 -9.47 -0.66 -6.35
C LEU A 20 -10.28 0.62 -6.55
N GLU A 21 -11.20 0.61 -7.49
CA GLU A 21 -12.09 1.75 -7.77
C GLU A 21 -13.52 1.25 -7.95
N ALA A 22 -14.47 1.95 -7.37
CA ALA A 22 -15.87 1.65 -7.60
C ALA A 22 -16.21 1.85 -9.10
N PRO A 23 -17.08 0.99 -9.68
CA PRO A 23 -17.53 1.21 -11.05
C PRO A 23 -18.28 2.54 -11.16
N GLY A 24 -18.05 3.27 -12.26
CA GLY A 24 -18.67 4.57 -12.50
C GLY A 24 -20.18 4.52 -12.79
N THR A 25 -20.74 3.34 -12.96
CA THR A 25 -22.19 3.07 -13.15
C THR A 25 -22.64 1.96 -12.20
N PRO A 26 -23.95 1.84 -11.92
CA PRO A 26 -24.45 0.73 -11.09
C PRO A 26 -23.96 -0.64 -11.61
N GLY A 27 -23.32 -1.41 -10.73
CA GLY A 27 -22.70 -2.68 -11.10
C GLY A 27 -21.73 -3.18 -10.06
N ARG A 28 -20.91 -4.14 -10.43
CA ARG A 28 -19.89 -4.76 -9.58
C ARG A 28 -18.58 -4.88 -10.34
N ALA A 29 -17.48 -4.50 -9.69
CA ALA A 29 -16.13 -4.78 -10.15
C ALA A 29 -15.49 -5.83 -9.22
N TYR A 30 -14.68 -6.72 -9.81
CA TYR A 30 -13.93 -7.73 -9.08
C TYR A 30 -12.45 -7.41 -9.17
N PHE A 31 -11.75 -7.52 -8.03
CA PHE A 31 -10.33 -7.21 -7.89
C PHE A 31 -9.60 -8.42 -7.31
N ASP A 32 -9.61 -9.51 -8.07
CA ASP A 32 -9.13 -10.82 -7.64
C ASP A 32 -7.68 -11.10 -8.08
N ARG A 33 -7.14 -10.32 -9.01
CA ARG A 33 -5.85 -10.58 -9.65
C ARG A 33 -4.67 -10.53 -8.68
N ALA A 34 -4.68 -9.60 -7.73
CA ALA A 34 -3.62 -9.43 -6.76
C ALA A 34 -3.90 -10.11 -5.41
N LEU A 35 -5.14 -10.58 -5.19
CA LEU A 35 -5.49 -11.31 -3.97
C LEU A 35 -4.81 -12.68 -3.95
N ALA A 36 -4.02 -12.95 -2.92
CA ALA A 36 -3.35 -14.24 -2.77
C ALA A 36 -2.96 -14.53 -1.33
N ASN A 37 -2.99 -15.82 -0.99
CA ASN A 37 -2.44 -16.38 0.23
C ASN A 37 -1.48 -17.51 -0.12
N ARG A 38 -0.26 -17.46 0.40
CA ARG A 38 0.77 -18.49 0.24
C ARG A 38 1.06 -19.26 1.53
N HIS A 39 0.32 -18.98 2.59
CA HIS A 39 0.48 -19.66 3.88
C HIS A 39 -0.74 -20.55 4.16
N PRO A 40 -0.61 -21.89 4.08
CA PRO A 40 -1.76 -22.80 4.21
C PRO A 40 -2.49 -22.70 5.54
N ALA A 41 -1.80 -22.31 6.61
CA ALA A 41 -2.37 -22.17 7.95
C ALA A 41 -2.97 -20.79 8.23
N ALA A 42 -2.77 -19.81 7.35
CA ALA A 42 -3.32 -18.47 7.55
C ALA A 42 -4.81 -18.43 7.22
N SER A 43 -5.55 -17.65 8.01
CA SER A 43 -6.98 -17.40 7.83
C SER A 43 -7.23 -16.01 7.27
N PRO A 44 -8.33 -15.80 6.53
CA PRO A 44 -8.74 -14.47 6.12
C PRO A 44 -8.93 -13.55 7.33
N SER A 45 -8.38 -12.37 7.24
CA SER A 45 -8.46 -11.33 8.28
C SER A 45 -9.03 -10.05 7.69
N LEU A 46 -10.09 -9.54 8.30
CA LEU A 46 -10.67 -8.23 8.00
C LEU A 46 -10.53 -7.36 9.23
N SER A 47 -9.92 -6.19 9.07
CA SER A 47 -9.82 -5.18 10.12
C SER A 47 -10.24 -3.82 9.61
N ILE A 48 -10.59 -2.93 10.54
CA ILE A 48 -10.82 -1.51 10.25
C ILE A 48 -9.73 -0.71 10.96
N VAL A 49 -9.02 0.08 10.20
CA VAL A 49 -7.98 0.98 10.72
C VAL A 49 -8.43 2.43 10.57
N ALA A 50 -8.23 3.22 11.61
CA ALA A 50 -8.31 4.67 11.57
C ALA A 50 -6.91 5.25 11.68
N LYS A 51 -6.55 6.20 10.82
CA LYS A 51 -5.22 6.79 10.77
C LYS A 51 -5.30 8.31 10.70
N GLU A 52 -4.52 8.97 11.57
CA GLU A 52 -4.37 10.42 11.55
C GLU A 52 -3.57 10.88 10.34
N PRO A 53 -3.84 12.07 9.84
CA PRO A 53 -3.10 12.62 8.71
C PRO A 53 -1.65 12.92 9.08
N LEU A 54 -0.78 12.88 8.09
CA LEU A 54 0.59 13.35 8.21
C LEU A 54 0.59 14.82 8.64
N PRO A 55 1.31 15.20 9.72
CA PRO A 55 1.28 16.57 10.24
C PRO A 55 1.80 17.61 9.25
N ALA A 56 2.77 17.24 8.43
CA ALA A 56 3.37 18.12 7.42
C ALA A 56 4.06 17.32 6.31
N LEU A 57 4.03 17.83 5.10
CA LEU A 57 4.83 17.36 3.98
C LEU A 57 6.24 18.01 4.04
N PRO A 58 7.28 17.36 3.46
CA PRO A 58 7.24 16.05 2.83
C PRO A 58 7.10 14.90 3.85
N LEU A 59 6.53 13.78 3.42
CA LEU A 59 6.66 12.53 4.19
C LEU A 59 8.15 12.17 4.28
N ARG A 60 8.65 11.92 5.49
CA ARG A 60 10.02 11.43 5.74
C ARG A 60 9.96 10.07 6.38
N SER A 61 10.72 9.12 5.84
CA SER A 61 10.79 7.76 6.36
C SER A 61 12.12 7.09 6.02
N ALA A 62 12.41 6.02 6.74
CA ALA A 62 13.53 5.11 6.51
C ALA A 62 13.09 3.65 6.71
N VAL A 63 11.81 3.36 6.47
CA VAL A 63 11.23 2.03 6.72
C VAL A 63 10.40 1.59 5.53
N MET A 64 10.50 0.31 5.18
CA MET A 64 9.59 -0.39 4.27
C MET A 64 9.10 -1.67 4.95
N GLU A 65 7.91 -2.12 4.55
CA GLU A 65 7.32 -3.38 5.00
C GLU A 65 6.91 -4.25 3.83
N ARG A 66 6.75 -5.54 4.07
CA ARG A 66 6.06 -6.47 3.18
C ARG A 66 5.35 -7.55 3.98
N HIS A 67 4.41 -8.22 3.32
CA HIS A 67 3.75 -9.41 3.84
C HIS A 67 4.24 -10.62 3.03
N PRO A 68 5.12 -11.48 3.60
CA PRO A 68 5.80 -12.53 2.83
C PRO A 68 4.86 -13.55 2.22
N PHE A 69 3.70 -13.76 2.84
CA PHE A 69 2.78 -14.85 2.47
C PHE A 69 1.39 -14.39 2.07
N SER A 70 1.07 -13.12 2.25
CA SER A 70 -0.26 -12.57 1.97
C SER A 70 -0.19 -11.36 1.08
N SER A 71 -1.21 -11.18 0.23
CA SER A 71 -1.57 -9.87 -0.28
C SER A 71 -2.21 -9.04 0.84
N GLN A 72 -2.18 -7.72 0.70
CA GLN A 72 -2.87 -6.82 1.63
C GLN A 72 -3.67 -5.78 0.86
N SER A 73 -4.96 -5.70 1.13
CA SER A 73 -5.87 -4.75 0.49
C SER A 73 -6.28 -3.65 1.46
N PHE A 74 -6.21 -2.41 1.01
CA PHE A 74 -6.75 -1.24 1.67
C PHE A 74 -7.94 -0.72 0.88
N VAL A 75 -9.13 -0.79 1.46
CA VAL A 75 -10.37 -0.29 0.87
C VAL A 75 -10.82 0.93 1.66
N PRO A 76 -10.84 2.14 1.06
CA PRO A 76 -11.25 3.33 1.78
C PRO A 76 -12.74 3.26 2.14
N LEU A 77 -13.03 3.53 3.40
CA LEU A 77 -14.39 3.70 3.93
C LEU A 77 -14.75 5.19 4.04
N ASP A 78 -13.77 5.97 4.48
CA ASP A 78 -13.86 7.42 4.62
C ASP A 78 -12.43 7.97 4.61
N ALA A 79 -11.99 8.52 3.49
CA ALA A 79 -10.63 8.97 3.33
C ALA A 79 -10.56 10.26 2.49
N GLY A 80 -9.56 11.10 2.77
CA GLY A 80 -9.02 12.10 1.86
C GLY A 80 -7.91 11.49 0.99
N ARG A 81 -7.04 12.33 0.43
CA ARG A 81 -5.86 11.84 -0.31
C ARG A 81 -4.91 11.09 0.62
N TRP A 82 -4.21 10.14 0.03
CA TRP A 82 -3.22 9.35 0.74
C TRP A 82 -2.08 8.91 -0.18
N LEU A 83 -0.97 8.49 0.42
CA LEU A 83 0.23 8.08 -0.29
C LEU A 83 0.42 6.57 -0.19
N ALA A 84 0.69 5.95 -1.33
CA ALA A 84 1.23 4.60 -1.45
C ALA A 84 2.68 4.71 -1.97
N VAL A 85 3.63 4.18 -1.21
CA VAL A 85 5.04 4.12 -1.62
C VAL A 85 5.43 2.66 -1.75
N VAL A 86 6.02 2.29 -2.88
CA VAL A 86 6.37 0.91 -3.20
C VAL A 86 7.78 0.83 -3.78
N ALA A 87 8.42 -0.32 -3.61
CA ALA A 87 9.70 -0.61 -4.23
C ALA A 87 9.69 -2.01 -4.86
N PRO A 88 10.31 -2.19 -6.05
CA PRO A 88 10.55 -3.52 -6.56
C PRO A 88 11.48 -4.30 -5.63
N ARG A 89 11.48 -5.62 -5.75
CA ARG A 89 12.44 -6.47 -5.05
C ARG A 89 13.82 -6.36 -5.69
N ALA A 90 14.84 -6.13 -4.88
CA ALA A 90 16.24 -6.16 -5.28
C ALA A 90 16.76 -7.61 -5.38
N ALA A 91 17.96 -7.79 -5.90
CA ALA A 91 18.59 -9.11 -6.06
C ALA A 91 18.86 -9.84 -4.73
N ASP A 92 19.12 -9.10 -3.66
CA ASP A 92 19.30 -9.59 -2.30
C ASP A 92 17.97 -9.91 -1.58
N GLY A 93 16.84 -9.61 -2.22
CA GLY A 93 15.49 -9.81 -1.69
C GLY A 93 14.90 -8.62 -0.95
N GLY A 94 15.69 -7.61 -0.63
CA GLY A 94 15.25 -6.35 -0.03
C GLY A 94 14.52 -5.42 -1.00
N PRO A 95 14.09 -4.22 -0.56
CA PRO A 95 13.49 -3.23 -1.45
C PRO A 95 14.54 -2.50 -2.29
N ASP A 96 14.34 -2.47 -3.60
CA ASP A 96 15.15 -1.65 -4.51
C ASP A 96 14.71 -0.19 -4.43
N MET A 97 15.30 0.53 -3.48
CA MET A 97 14.94 1.93 -3.24
C MET A 97 15.31 2.85 -4.40
N ALA A 98 16.31 2.50 -5.23
CA ALA A 98 16.64 3.30 -6.41
C ALA A 98 15.50 3.31 -7.45
N ARG A 99 14.63 2.30 -7.42
CA ARG A 99 13.46 2.15 -8.29
C ARG A 99 12.14 2.32 -7.54
N ALA A 100 12.19 2.81 -6.30
CA ALA A 100 10.98 3.09 -5.52
C ALA A 100 10.09 4.12 -6.22
N ARG A 101 8.80 3.99 -6.03
CA ARG A 101 7.77 4.88 -6.58
C ARG A 101 6.83 5.33 -5.48
N ALA A 102 6.39 6.58 -5.58
CA ALA A 102 5.36 7.14 -4.72
C ALA A 102 4.13 7.47 -5.57
N PHE A 103 2.95 7.12 -5.06
CA PHE A 103 1.67 7.40 -5.70
C PHE A 103 0.78 8.22 -4.77
N LEU A 104 0.13 9.22 -5.35
CA LEU A 104 -0.92 9.99 -4.69
C LEU A 104 -2.28 9.40 -5.10
N ALA A 105 -2.94 8.82 -4.13
CA ALA A 105 -4.27 8.26 -4.29
C ALA A 105 -5.35 9.26 -3.91
N ARG A 106 -6.49 9.21 -4.60
CA ARG A 106 -7.72 9.90 -4.20
C ARG A 106 -8.38 9.14 -3.03
N GLY A 107 -9.27 9.81 -2.33
CA GLY A 107 -9.98 9.22 -1.19
C GLY A 107 -10.96 8.08 -1.55
N ASP A 108 -11.26 7.89 -2.81
CA ASP A 108 -12.12 6.83 -3.36
C ASP A 108 -11.33 5.67 -3.98
N GLN A 109 -10.00 5.76 -4.01
CA GLN A 109 -9.11 4.72 -4.52
C GLN A 109 -8.54 3.88 -3.38
N GLY A 110 -8.68 2.57 -3.50
CA GLY A 110 -7.97 1.59 -2.69
C GLY A 110 -6.85 0.91 -3.47
N VAL A 111 -6.08 0.08 -2.81
CA VAL A 111 -5.09 -0.79 -3.44
C VAL A 111 -5.09 -2.17 -2.82
N THR A 112 -4.69 -3.17 -3.60
CA THR A 112 -4.19 -4.45 -3.11
C THR A 112 -2.70 -4.53 -3.43
N TYR A 113 -1.84 -4.56 -2.43
CA TYR A 113 -0.44 -4.96 -2.61
C TYR A 113 -0.37 -6.46 -2.81
N GLY A 114 0.33 -6.90 -3.84
CA GLY A 114 0.58 -8.32 -4.05
C GLY A 114 1.47 -8.93 -2.97
N VAL A 115 1.48 -10.26 -2.90
CA VAL A 115 2.34 -10.98 -1.94
C VAL A 115 3.81 -10.56 -2.12
N CYS A 116 4.52 -10.34 -1.01
CA CYS A 116 5.93 -9.92 -0.98
C CYS A 116 6.24 -8.55 -1.60
N VAL A 117 5.27 -7.73 -1.91
CA VAL A 117 5.51 -6.38 -2.43
C VAL A 117 6.01 -5.48 -1.31
N TRP A 118 7.19 -4.90 -1.48
CA TRP A 118 7.73 -3.90 -0.56
C TRP A 118 6.95 -2.60 -0.69
N HIS A 119 6.42 -2.13 0.43
CA HIS A 119 5.69 -0.88 0.51
C HIS A 119 5.95 -0.16 1.84
N HIS A 120 5.75 1.13 1.87
CA HIS A 120 5.75 1.91 3.11
C HIS A 120 4.36 1.81 3.75
N PRO A 121 4.25 1.74 5.08
CA PRO A 121 2.97 1.85 5.77
C PRO A 121 2.18 3.05 5.25
N PHE A 122 0.92 2.83 4.81
CA PHE A 122 0.15 3.87 4.13
C PHE A 122 0.06 5.17 4.93
N THR A 123 0.11 6.30 4.24
CA THR A 123 0.13 7.63 4.86
C THR A 123 -1.03 8.45 4.34
N VAL A 124 -1.90 8.92 5.23
CA VAL A 124 -3.04 9.78 4.88
C VAL A 124 -2.65 11.25 5.01
N LEU A 125 -3.25 12.13 4.22
CA LEU A 125 -2.81 13.51 4.08
C LEU A 125 -3.79 14.53 4.66
N ASP A 126 -5.06 14.48 4.26
CA ASP A 126 -5.94 15.63 4.42
C ASP A 126 -6.70 15.67 5.76
N ARG A 127 -7.06 14.48 6.27
CA ARG A 127 -7.86 14.32 7.48
C ARG A 127 -7.75 12.90 8.01
N LEU A 128 -8.25 12.65 9.21
CA LEU A 128 -8.42 11.28 9.73
C LEU A 128 -9.14 10.44 8.68
N ALA A 129 -8.55 9.30 8.36
CA ALA A 129 -9.08 8.38 7.35
C ALA A 129 -9.35 7.01 7.95
N ARG A 130 -10.32 6.29 7.37
CA ARG A 130 -10.69 4.93 7.76
C ARG A 130 -10.63 4.02 6.55
N PHE A 131 -10.01 2.85 6.75
CA PHE A 131 -9.90 1.81 5.73
C PHE A 131 -10.31 0.46 6.28
N ALA A 132 -10.99 -0.33 5.48
CA ALA A 132 -11.04 -1.77 5.66
C ALA A 132 -9.74 -2.37 5.12
N VAL A 133 -9.12 -3.26 5.91
CA VAL A 133 -7.89 -3.96 5.51
C VAL A 133 -8.18 -5.45 5.46
N VAL A 134 -7.90 -6.05 4.30
CA VAL A 134 -8.10 -7.48 4.05
C VAL A 134 -6.75 -8.12 3.75
N MET A 135 -6.41 -9.17 4.49
CA MET A 135 -5.23 -10.00 4.26
C MET A 135 -5.44 -11.40 4.87
N TRP A 136 -4.48 -12.29 4.70
CA TRP A 136 -4.44 -13.57 5.41
C TRP A 136 -3.37 -13.51 6.49
N ARG A 137 -3.69 -14.02 7.69
CA ARG A 137 -2.79 -13.99 8.85
C ARG A 137 -2.87 -15.30 9.62
N ASP A 138 -1.73 -15.73 10.19
CA ASP A 138 -1.67 -16.76 11.21
C ASP A 138 -1.49 -16.18 12.63
N GLY A 139 -1.30 -14.85 12.73
CA GLY A 139 -1.12 -14.13 13.98
C GLY A 139 0.29 -14.16 14.54
N THR A 140 1.25 -14.71 13.78
CA THR A 140 2.65 -14.72 14.19
C THR A 140 3.40 -13.49 13.66
N ALA A 141 4.64 -13.29 14.15
CA ALA A 141 5.51 -12.23 13.65
C ALA A 141 5.92 -12.42 12.17
N ALA A 142 5.66 -13.60 11.58
CA ALA A 142 5.93 -13.86 10.17
C ALA A 142 4.89 -13.23 9.22
N ASP A 143 3.77 -12.74 9.74
CA ASP A 143 2.77 -12.03 8.93
C ASP A 143 3.33 -10.74 8.32
N ASP A 144 4.25 -10.07 9.04
CA ASP A 144 4.79 -8.76 8.67
C ASP A 144 6.33 -8.77 8.73
N GLU A 145 6.97 -8.21 7.74
CA GLU A 145 8.42 -8.03 7.71
C GLU A 145 8.75 -6.56 7.46
N PHE A 146 9.48 -5.95 8.41
CA PHE A 146 9.94 -4.56 8.31
C PHE A 146 11.45 -4.51 8.09
N VAL A 147 11.89 -3.57 7.26
CA VAL A 147 13.32 -3.32 7.05
C VAL A 147 13.63 -1.82 7.09
N GLU A 148 14.80 -1.50 7.64
CA GLU A 148 15.36 -0.17 7.51
C GLU A 148 15.95 0.02 6.11
N VAL A 149 15.70 1.20 5.54
CA VAL A 149 16.19 1.62 4.22
C VAL A 149 16.87 2.98 4.31
N PRO A 150 17.70 3.38 3.32
CA PRO A 150 18.18 4.75 3.25
C PRO A 150 17.02 5.75 3.29
N ALA A 151 17.17 6.77 4.13
CA ALA A 151 16.13 7.78 4.35
C ALA A 151 15.63 8.38 3.03
N PHE A 152 14.32 8.53 2.92
CA PHE A 152 13.66 9.10 1.74
C PHE A 152 12.59 10.12 2.14
N GLU A 153 12.31 11.01 1.20
CA GLU A 153 11.23 11.99 1.30
C GLU A 153 10.26 11.81 0.15
N VAL A 154 8.97 11.96 0.42
CA VAL A 154 7.92 12.00 -0.61
C VAL A 154 7.30 13.39 -0.63
N HIS A 155 7.40 14.03 -1.79
CA HIS A 155 6.81 15.32 -2.09
C HIS A 155 5.60 15.14 -3.00
N LEU A 156 4.63 16.03 -2.90
CA LEU A 156 3.55 16.11 -3.89
C LEU A 156 4.07 16.77 -5.17
N PRO A 157 3.42 16.54 -6.31
CA PRO A 157 3.68 17.30 -7.53
C PRO A 157 3.34 18.78 -7.31
N ASP A 158 4.04 19.66 -8.03
CA ASP A 158 3.79 21.11 -8.08
C ASP A 158 2.41 21.41 -8.67
#